data_7bed9e131853c4cb33865dfaa66257c7
#
_entry.id   7bed9e131853c4cb33865dfaa66257c7
#
_cell.length_a   1.000
_cell.length_b   1.000
_cell.length_c   1.000
_cell.angle_alpha   90.00
_cell.angle_beta   90.00
_cell.angle_gamma   90.00
#
_symmetry.space_group_name_H-M   'P 1'
#
loop_
_entity.id
_entity.type
_entity.pdbx_description
1 polymer ?
#
loop_
_entity_poly.entity_id
_entity_poly.type
_entity_poly.pdbx_seq_one_letter_code
_entity_poly.pdbx_strand_id
1 'polypeptide(L)' 'NDTKNLTGELNKLNELFESGALTQEEFEKAKKKILDN' A
#
# COMPACT_ATOMS: atom_id res chain seq x y z
N ASN A 1 11.98 2.63 -12.83
CA ASN A 1 11.47 1.31 -12.78
C ASN A 1 10.42 1.18 -11.72
N ASP A 2 10.50 2.00 -10.77
CA ASP A 2 9.66 1.78 -9.65
C ASP A 2 8.42 2.58 -9.68
N THR A 3 8.33 3.53 -10.58
CA THR A 3 7.12 4.30 -10.72
C THR A 3 5.96 3.42 -11.12
N LYS A 4 6.21 2.45 -11.99
CA LYS A 4 5.17 1.53 -12.39
C LYS A 4 4.77 0.65 -11.23
N ASN A 5 5.76 0.21 -10.48
CA ASN A 5 5.48 -0.66 -9.36
C ASN A 5 4.77 0.07 -8.25
N LEU A 6 4.97 1.36 -8.16
CA LEU A 6 4.33 2.14 -7.12
C LEU A 6 2.81 2.03 -7.22
N THR A 7 2.27 2.20 -8.41
CA THR A 7 0.84 2.08 -8.60
C THR A 7 0.37 0.69 -8.25
N GLY A 8 1.12 -0.32 -8.69
CA GLY A 8 0.74 -1.69 -8.41
C GLY A 8 0.78 -1.99 -6.94
N GLU A 9 1.79 -1.45 -6.26
CA GLU A 9 1.92 -1.70 -4.83
C GLU A 9 0.80 -1.04 -4.06
N LEU A 10 0.43 0.16 -4.43
CA LEU A 10 -0.67 0.84 -3.77
C LEU A 10 -1.98 0.11 -4.00
N ASN A 11 -2.17 -0.38 -5.20
CA ASN A 11 -3.37 -1.12 -5.53
C ASN A 11 -3.45 -2.38 -4.69
N LYS A 12 -2.34 -3.09 -4.61
CA LYS A 12 -2.31 -4.32 -3.84
C LYS A 12 -2.56 -4.03 -2.36
N LEU A 13 -1.96 -2.98 -1.87
CA LEU A 13 -2.12 -2.60 -0.49
C LEU A 13 -3.58 -2.28 -0.20
N ASN A 14 -4.21 -1.57 -1.11
CA ASN A 14 -5.61 -1.22 -0.95
C ASN A 14 -6.48 -2.47 -0.91
N GLU A 15 -6.18 -3.45 -1.73
CA GLU A 15 -6.92 -4.69 -1.73
C GLU A 15 -6.79 -5.41 -0.41
N LEU A 16 -5.58 -5.45 0.12
CA LEU A 16 -5.34 -6.09 1.39
C LEU A 16 -6.11 -5.40 2.50
N PHE A 17 -6.13 -4.09 2.46
CA PHE A 17 -6.85 -3.33 3.47
C PHE A 17 -8.34 -3.62 3.38
N GLU A 18 -8.88 -3.63 2.19
CA GLU A 18 -10.31 -3.85 2.00
C GLU A 18 -10.71 -5.26 2.37
N SER A 19 -9.81 -6.21 2.21
CA SER A 19 -10.11 -7.58 2.55
C SER A 19 -10.03 -7.84 4.04
N GLY A 20 -9.56 -6.86 4.82
CA GLY A 20 -9.43 -7.03 6.24
C GLY A 20 -8.10 -7.60 6.67
N ALA A 21 -7.17 -7.78 5.73
CA ALA A 21 -5.87 -8.33 6.07
C ALA A 21 -5.02 -7.31 6.80
N LEU A 22 -5.32 -6.02 6.64
CA LEU A 22 -4.55 -4.96 7.28
C LEU A 22 -5.47 -4.08 8.10
N THR A 23 -4.95 -3.58 9.21
CA THR A 23 -5.66 -2.56 9.96
C THR A 23 -5.39 -1.22 9.32
N GLN A 24 -6.17 -0.23 9.73
CA GLN A 24 -5.99 1.10 9.18
C GLN A 24 -4.59 1.63 9.45
N GLU A 25 -4.07 1.38 10.63
CA GLU A 25 -2.75 1.83 10.99
C GLU A 25 -1.70 1.17 10.11
N GLU A 26 -1.85 -0.13 9.90
CA GLU A 26 -0.90 -0.83 9.07
C GLU A 26 -0.97 -0.35 7.63
N PHE A 27 -2.19 -0.10 7.16
CA PHE A 27 -2.38 0.38 5.82
C PHE A 27 -1.69 1.73 5.63
N GLU A 28 -1.88 2.63 6.58
CA GLU A 28 -1.30 3.96 6.47
C GLU A 28 0.21 3.91 6.56
N LYS A 29 0.74 3.06 7.42
CA LYS A 29 2.17 2.92 7.52
C LYS A 29 2.78 2.42 6.23
N ALA A 30 2.17 1.40 5.67
CA ALA A 30 2.68 0.82 4.44
C ALA A 30 2.55 1.82 3.29
N LYS A 31 1.44 2.54 3.24
CA LYS A 31 1.25 3.51 2.19
C LYS A 31 2.30 4.61 2.28
N LYS A 32 2.56 5.06 3.48
CA LYS A 32 3.53 6.11 3.66
C LYS A 32 4.93 5.63 3.25
N LYS A 33 5.24 4.41 3.57
CA LYS A 33 6.54 3.87 3.23
C LYS A 33 6.70 3.80 1.72
N ILE A 34 5.67 3.37 1.04
CA ILE A 34 5.72 3.26 -0.41
C ILE A 34 5.90 4.64 -1.04
N LEU A 35 5.12 5.60 -0.57
CA LEU A 35 5.18 6.94 -1.15
C LEU A 35 6.43 7.69 -0.76
N ASP A 36 6.95 7.40 0.41
CA ASP A 36 8.10 8.10 0.91
C ASP A 36 9.39 7.55 0.34
N ASN A 37 9.37 6.37 -0.16
CA ASN A 37 10.55 5.75 -0.70
C ASN A 37 10.82 6.25 -2.12
#